data_96378d0bb3804a7c6677b9480f1f0171
#
_entry.id   96378d0bb3804a7c6677b9480f1f0171
#
_cell.length_a   1.000
_cell.length_b   1.000
_cell.length_c   1.000
_cell.angle_alpha   90.00
_cell.angle_beta   90.00
_cell.angle_gamma   90.00
#
_symmetry.space_group_name_H-M   'P 1'
#
loop_
_entity.id
_entity.type
_entity.pdbx_description
1 polymer ?
#
loop_
_entity_poly.entity_id
_entity_poly.type
_entity_poly.pdbx_seq_one_letter_code
_entity_poly.pdbx_strand_id
1 'polypeptide(L)'
;MVVFGHWFATLPRLEGGEFIATDHLLHEWIPAAFLTWAVQVVPLFVFVSAAVSADGVARRMHQGHSQLQWWGGRALRLARPTVTYLAALTLFVIAAQFTGGRFLDTFDGSLTIHLWFLIMLLVIQALLPLSVEADRRFGLGAVVGLIVLSAAVDIMRAGAFSPLQWPTLGARVTGTDGGIGWLNVFLVWLVPQQLGIAWKRGRFKGALTGLSLFALGVAWLVATVISGYPVGMIGQDLDGNSNMLPPTLALIGVMWLQVGLVLLFEQPARWLLDRERLAGFVAFLGAFGMPLYLWHKLAELPAAWLGEKIGAPIDAGSPGDPGFWSGRLWWLGLCLLMVVPVLAIVAWIETQRRKTVPHSESVPAILIGGLALLLGLGCALLMGAMPGAVIGLVGVVLASLLLRSRQNA
;
A
#
# COMPACT_ATOMS: atom_id res chain seq x y z
N MET A 1 7.98 -7.85 0.50
CA MET A 1 7.18 -8.20 -0.68
C MET A 1 6.82 -6.98 -1.53
N VAL A 2 6.16 -5.91 -0.99
CA VAL A 2 5.81 -4.70 -1.79
C VAL A 2 7.00 -4.16 -2.58
N VAL A 3 8.10 -3.87 -1.91
CA VAL A 3 9.30 -3.27 -2.51
C VAL A 3 9.85 -4.15 -3.64
N PHE A 4 10.07 -5.44 -3.36
CA PHE A 4 10.54 -6.38 -4.38
C PHE A 4 9.53 -6.54 -5.51
N GLY A 5 8.23 -6.51 -5.22
CA GLY A 5 7.17 -6.54 -6.23
C GLY A 5 7.26 -5.35 -7.18
N HIS A 6 7.45 -4.13 -6.65
CA HIS A 6 7.61 -2.93 -7.46
C HIS A 6 8.88 -3.00 -8.32
N TRP A 7 10.04 -3.32 -7.74
CA TRP A 7 11.28 -3.46 -8.51
C TRP A 7 11.20 -4.57 -9.56
N PHE A 8 10.58 -5.70 -9.21
CA PHE A 8 10.41 -6.79 -10.16
C PHE A 8 9.46 -6.43 -11.30
N ALA A 9 8.46 -5.63 -11.03
CA ALA A 9 7.49 -5.18 -12.04
C ALA A 9 8.00 -4.03 -12.92
N THR A 10 8.98 -3.23 -12.46
CA THR A 10 9.60 -2.17 -13.26
C THR A 10 10.57 -2.78 -14.27
N LEU A 11 10.35 -2.57 -15.56
CA LEU A 11 11.18 -3.04 -16.67
C LEU A 11 11.94 -1.87 -17.28
N PRO A 12 13.24 -1.65 -16.94
CA PRO A 12 14.06 -0.66 -17.62
C PRO A 12 14.20 -0.98 -19.10
N ARG A 13 14.20 0.06 -19.94
CA ARG A 13 14.44 -0.01 -21.39
C ARG A 13 15.65 0.81 -21.76
N LEU A 14 16.53 0.20 -22.56
CA LEU A 14 17.73 0.85 -23.09
C LEU A 14 17.67 0.84 -24.62
N GLU A 15 18.10 1.94 -25.24
CA GLU A 15 18.33 2.03 -26.69
C GLU A 15 19.76 2.55 -26.92
N GLY A 16 20.53 1.82 -27.71
CA GLY A 16 21.94 2.16 -27.93
C GLY A 16 22.81 2.17 -26.65
N GLY A 17 22.35 1.51 -25.57
CA GLY A 17 23.01 1.52 -24.25
C GLY A 17 22.59 2.67 -23.34
N GLU A 18 21.71 3.57 -23.80
CA GLU A 18 21.15 4.66 -23.00
C GLU A 18 19.77 4.27 -22.43
N PHE A 19 19.53 4.66 -21.18
CA PHE A 19 18.22 4.47 -20.55
C PHE A 19 17.18 5.44 -21.11
N ILE A 20 16.06 4.90 -21.65
CA ILE A 20 15.04 5.68 -22.36
C ILE A 20 13.66 5.63 -21.69
N ALA A 21 13.28 4.50 -21.10
CA ALA A 21 11.93 4.28 -20.58
C ALA A 21 11.89 3.24 -19.45
N THR A 22 10.74 3.14 -18.83
CA THR A 22 10.36 1.99 -17.99
C THR A 22 9.00 1.48 -18.45
N ASP A 23 8.91 0.15 -18.60
CA ASP A 23 7.65 -0.55 -18.80
C ASP A 23 7.24 -1.28 -17.51
N HIS A 24 6.07 -1.86 -17.53
CA HIS A 24 5.53 -2.57 -16.38
C HIS A 24 5.23 -4.03 -16.72
N LEU A 25 5.77 -4.97 -15.95
CA LEU A 25 5.66 -6.41 -16.18
C LEU A 25 4.22 -6.91 -16.38
N LEU A 26 3.24 -6.29 -15.69
CA LEU A 26 1.83 -6.69 -15.82
C LEU A 26 1.26 -6.36 -17.21
N HIS A 27 1.85 -5.41 -17.94
CA HIS A 27 1.49 -5.09 -19.32
C HIS A 27 2.19 -6.03 -20.32
N GLU A 28 3.40 -6.46 -20.00
CA GLU A 28 4.20 -7.31 -20.90
C GLU A 28 3.89 -8.81 -20.76
N TRP A 29 3.40 -9.23 -19.58
CA TRP A 29 3.25 -10.64 -19.26
C TRP A 29 1.94 -10.92 -18.52
N ILE A 30 0.90 -11.28 -19.26
CA ILE A 30 -0.43 -11.60 -18.71
C ILE A 30 -0.39 -12.60 -17.54
N PRO A 31 0.43 -13.69 -17.56
CA PRO A 31 0.52 -14.61 -16.43
C PRO A 31 1.00 -13.94 -15.12
N ALA A 32 1.73 -12.82 -15.19
CA ALA A 32 2.12 -12.07 -14.00
C ALA A 32 0.92 -11.52 -13.23
N ALA A 33 -0.23 -11.33 -13.89
CA ALA A 33 -1.46 -10.90 -13.24
C ALA A 33 -1.90 -11.88 -12.14
N PHE A 34 -1.70 -13.21 -12.32
CA PHE A 34 -2.00 -14.20 -11.28
C PHE A 34 -1.07 -14.08 -10.07
N LEU A 35 0.19 -13.65 -10.25
CA LEU A 35 1.11 -13.41 -9.13
C LEU A 35 0.59 -12.32 -8.20
N THR A 36 -0.23 -11.39 -8.70
CA THR A 36 -0.82 -10.31 -7.89
C THR A 36 -1.73 -10.84 -6.78
N TRP A 37 -2.29 -12.06 -6.90
CA TRP A 37 -3.09 -12.69 -5.85
C TRP A 37 -2.26 -12.99 -4.59
N ALA A 38 -0.97 -13.27 -4.78
CA ALA A 38 -0.04 -13.53 -3.69
C ALA A 38 0.68 -12.26 -3.21
N VAL A 39 1.05 -11.35 -4.14
CA VAL A 39 1.90 -10.19 -3.82
C VAL A 39 1.13 -8.92 -3.47
N GLN A 40 -0.19 -8.88 -3.63
CA GLN A 40 -1.04 -7.78 -3.17
C GLN A 40 -1.19 -7.83 -1.64
N VAL A 41 -0.16 -7.37 -0.93
CA VAL A 41 -0.09 -7.50 0.54
C VAL A 41 -0.76 -6.37 1.32
N VAL A 42 -1.34 -5.38 0.64
CA VAL A 42 -2.03 -4.25 1.30
C VAL A 42 -3.15 -4.73 2.22
N PRO A 43 -3.99 -5.72 1.85
CA PRO A 43 -5.00 -6.26 2.76
C PRO A 43 -4.40 -6.81 4.06
N LEU A 44 -3.26 -7.50 4.00
CA LEU A 44 -2.56 -7.98 5.20
C LEU A 44 -2.06 -6.85 6.09
N PHE A 45 -1.57 -5.77 5.52
CA PHE A 45 -1.15 -4.60 6.30
C PHE A 45 -2.34 -4.01 7.08
N VAL A 46 -3.48 -3.85 6.43
CA VAL A 46 -4.70 -3.34 7.07
C VAL A 46 -5.17 -4.31 8.15
N PHE A 47 -5.22 -5.60 7.85
CA PHE A 47 -5.60 -6.67 8.78
C PHE A 47 -4.73 -6.66 10.06
N VAL A 48 -3.40 -6.71 9.90
CA VAL A 48 -2.45 -6.71 11.03
C VAL A 48 -2.51 -5.39 11.80
N SER A 49 -2.57 -4.26 11.11
CA SER A 49 -2.67 -2.93 11.73
C SER A 49 -3.92 -2.82 12.61
N ALA A 50 -5.05 -3.33 12.15
CA ALA A 50 -6.30 -3.38 12.92
C ALA A 50 -6.19 -4.32 14.12
N ALA A 51 -5.67 -5.53 13.93
CA ALA A 51 -5.50 -6.51 14.99
C ALA A 51 -4.64 -5.99 16.14
N VAL A 52 -3.50 -5.34 15.81
CA VAL A 52 -2.59 -4.77 16.83
C VAL A 52 -3.21 -3.56 17.53
N SER A 53 -4.06 -2.80 16.86
CA SER A 53 -4.59 -1.52 17.37
C SER A 53 -5.93 -1.66 18.11
N ALA A 54 -6.71 -2.72 17.84
CA ALA A 54 -8.08 -2.89 18.30
C ALA A 54 -8.24 -2.80 19.82
N ASP A 55 -7.40 -3.52 20.59
CA ASP A 55 -7.48 -3.52 22.05
C ASP A 55 -7.12 -2.17 22.66
N GLY A 56 -6.13 -1.49 22.07
CA GLY A 56 -5.75 -0.13 22.48
C GLY A 56 -6.87 0.88 22.27
N VAL A 57 -7.52 0.82 21.11
CA VAL A 57 -8.68 1.68 20.78
C VAL A 57 -9.85 1.34 21.70
N ALA A 58 -10.18 0.07 21.88
CA ALA A 58 -11.28 -0.35 22.76
C ALA A 58 -11.08 0.15 24.20
N ARG A 59 -9.87 0.00 24.79
CA ARG A 59 -9.55 0.52 26.12
C ARG A 59 -9.74 2.03 26.21
N ARG A 60 -9.25 2.79 25.22
CA ARG A 60 -9.41 4.25 25.18
C ARG A 60 -10.88 4.66 25.09
N MET A 61 -11.69 3.95 24.29
CA MET A 61 -13.13 4.17 24.20
C MET A 61 -13.80 3.97 25.58
N HIS A 62 -13.47 2.87 26.28
CA HIS A 62 -13.98 2.61 27.62
C HIS A 62 -13.59 3.66 28.66
N GLN A 63 -12.39 4.22 28.52
CA GLN A 63 -11.87 5.27 29.41
C GLN A 63 -12.36 6.67 29.05
N GLY A 64 -13.20 6.83 28.02
CA GLY A 64 -13.69 8.11 27.54
C GLY A 64 -12.62 8.99 26.88
N HIS A 65 -11.45 8.42 26.55
CA HIS A 65 -10.38 9.17 25.90
C HIS A 65 -10.71 9.47 24.44
N SER A 66 -10.26 10.65 23.96
CA SER A 66 -10.45 11.08 22.58
C SER A 66 -9.82 10.12 21.58
N GLN A 67 -10.63 9.61 20.65
CA GLN A 67 -10.17 8.79 19.54
C GLN A 67 -9.45 9.64 18.48
N LEU A 68 -9.83 10.90 18.36
CA LEU A 68 -9.20 11.84 17.46
C LEU A 68 -7.73 12.11 17.87
N GLN A 69 -7.45 12.23 19.17
CA GLN A 69 -6.06 12.35 19.67
C GLN A 69 -5.23 11.12 19.36
N TRP A 70 -5.80 9.90 19.51
CA TRP A 70 -5.15 8.67 19.12
C TRP A 70 -4.80 8.67 17.63
N TRP A 71 -5.75 9.05 16.76
CA TRP A 71 -5.53 9.16 15.34
C TRP A 71 -4.50 10.24 14.99
N GLY A 72 -4.55 11.41 15.62
CA GLY A 72 -3.56 12.47 15.45
C GLY A 72 -2.13 12.04 15.76
N GLY A 73 -1.95 11.23 16.82
CA GLY A 73 -0.66 10.64 17.13
C GLY A 73 -0.17 9.65 16.06
N ARG A 74 -1.08 8.95 15.37
CA ARG A 74 -0.75 8.09 14.23
C ARG A 74 -0.40 8.90 12.99
N ALA A 75 -1.20 9.91 12.67
CA ALA A 75 -0.95 10.82 11.57
C ALA A 75 0.43 11.50 11.71
N LEU A 76 0.81 11.96 12.90
CA LEU A 76 2.12 12.54 13.15
C LEU A 76 3.27 11.55 12.91
N ARG A 77 3.09 10.27 13.31
CA ARG A 77 4.10 9.24 13.07
C ARG A 77 4.31 8.93 11.59
N LEU A 78 3.27 9.05 10.77
CA LEU A 78 3.37 8.89 9.32
C LEU A 78 3.91 10.15 8.65
N ALA A 79 3.51 11.35 9.10
CA ALA A 79 3.96 12.60 8.53
C ALA A 79 5.48 12.80 8.63
N ARG A 80 6.09 12.45 9.77
CA ARG A 80 7.53 12.68 10.02
C ARG A 80 8.47 12.04 8.99
N PRO A 81 8.43 10.74 8.72
CA PRO A 81 9.28 10.13 7.68
C PRO A 81 8.90 10.61 6.27
N THR A 82 7.63 10.94 6.05
CA THR A 82 7.17 11.45 4.76
C THR A 82 7.72 12.85 4.46
N VAL A 83 7.89 13.73 5.49
CA VAL A 83 8.60 15.02 5.32
C VAL A 83 10.01 14.78 4.79
N THR A 84 10.76 13.83 5.37
CA THR A 84 12.13 13.55 4.95
C THR A 84 12.17 13.04 3.51
N TYR A 85 11.25 12.16 3.15
CA TYR A 85 11.12 11.64 1.78
C TYR A 85 10.80 12.74 0.76
N LEU A 86 9.73 13.52 1.01
CA LEU A 86 9.31 14.58 0.08
C LEU A 86 10.34 15.71 0.00
N ALA A 87 11.05 16.01 1.09
CA ALA A 87 12.15 16.98 1.04
C ALA A 87 13.29 16.50 0.13
N ALA A 88 13.68 15.24 0.25
CA ALA A 88 14.71 14.67 -0.63
C ALA A 88 14.23 14.60 -2.09
N LEU A 89 12.98 14.18 -2.33
CA LEU A 89 12.41 14.18 -3.66
C LEU A 89 12.36 15.59 -4.26
N THR A 90 11.96 16.60 -3.49
CA THR A 90 11.94 18.00 -3.92
C THR A 90 13.35 18.49 -4.30
N LEU A 91 14.36 18.19 -3.47
CA LEU A 91 15.76 18.55 -3.76
C LEU A 91 16.26 17.85 -5.02
N PHE A 92 15.91 16.56 -5.18
CA PHE A 92 16.28 15.79 -6.38
C PHE A 92 15.63 16.37 -7.63
N VAL A 93 14.34 16.70 -7.59
CA VAL A 93 13.60 17.30 -8.70
C VAL A 93 14.19 18.66 -9.09
N ILE A 94 14.51 19.51 -8.11
CA ILE A 94 15.16 20.80 -8.36
C ILE A 94 16.53 20.58 -9.03
N ALA A 95 17.35 19.64 -8.50
CA ALA A 95 18.65 19.34 -9.10
C ALA A 95 18.54 18.83 -10.55
N ALA A 96 17.54 18.02 -10.84
CA ALA A 96 17.29 17.48 -12.18
C ALA A 96 16.99 18.59 -13.22
N GLN A 97 16.39 19.71 -12.81
CA GLN A 97 16.17 20.86 -13.70
C GLN A 97 17.48 21.44 -14.26
N PHE A 98 18.59 21.31 -13.52
CA PHE A 98 19.91 21.80 -13.94
C PHE A 98 20.74 20.76 -14.70
N THR A 99 20.29 19.50 -14.73
CA THR A 99 21.05 18.36 -15.30
C THR A 99 20.35 17.69 -16.49
N GLY A 100 19.27 18.32 -17.01
CA GLY A 100 18.53 17.82 -18.17
C GLY A 100 17.47 16.74 -17.89
N GLY A 101 17.24 16.37 -16.63
CA GLY A 101 16.02 15.69 -16.14
C GLY A 101 15.63 14.31 -16.68
N ARG A 102 16.34 13.73 -17.65
CA ARG A 102 15.96 12.50 -18.38
C ARG A 102 15.44 11.35 -17.49
N PHE A 103 16.19 11.03 -16.42
CA PHE A 103 15.77 9.97 -15.49
C PHE A 103 14.53 10.35 -14.69
N LEU A 104 14.39 11.64 -14.34
CA LEU A 104 13.22 12.11 -13.61
C LEU A 104 11.95 11.96 -14.45
N ASP A 105 11.99 12.42 -15.71
CA ASP A 105 10.84 12.37 -16.61
C ASP A 105 10.33 10.93 -16.80
N THR A 106 11.28 9.98 -16.92
CA THR A 106 10.94 8.56 -17.09
C THR A 106 10.27 7.95 -15.86
N PHE A 107 10.67 8.37 -14.64
CA PHE A 107 10.13 7.82 -13.39
C PHE A 107 9.04 8.68 -12.75
N ASP A 108 8.66 9.82 -13.34
CA ASP A 108 7.84 10.86 -12.72
C ASP A 108 6.65 10.32 -11.92
N GLY A 109 5.69 9.67 -12.57
CA GLY A 109 4.50 9.14 -11.90
C GLY A 109 4.80 8.00 -10.92
N SER A 110 5.92 7.28 -11.09
CA SER A 110 6.27 6.14 -10.25
C SER A 110 6.85 6.53 -8.90
N LEU A 111 7.49 7.71 -8.79
CA LEU A 111 8.17 8.15 -7.56
C LEU A 111 7.20 8.43 -6.41
N THR A 112 5.96 8.80 -6.69
CA THR A 112 4.96 9.17 -5.70
C THR A 112 3.80 8.19 -5.60
N ILE A 113 3.66 7.27 -6.57
CA ILE A 113 2.51 6.35 -6.65
C ILE A 113 2.27 5.57 -5.35
N HIS A 114 3.32 5.15 -4.65
CA HIS A 114 3.18 4.39 -3.41
C HIS A 114 2.55 5.20 -2.26
N LEU A 115 2.51 6.54 -2.33
CA LEU A 115 1.90 7.40 -1.29
C LEU A 115 0.39 7.18 -1.15
N TRP A 116 -0.29 6.63 -2.19
CA TRP A 116 -1.71 6.29 -2.10
C TRP A 116 -2.03 5.40 -0.90
N PHE A 117 -1.13 4.47 -0.57
CA PHE A 117 -1.31 3.57 0.57
C PHE A 117 -1.32 4.31 1.92
N LEU A 118 -0.50 5.36 2.08
CA LEU A 118 -0.49 6.16 3.30
C LEU A 118 -1.82 6.90 3.46
N ILE A 119 -2.36 7.45 2.37
CA ILE A 119 -3.67 8.12 2.35
C ILE A 119 -4.75 7.12 2.79
N MET A 120 -4.81 5.98 2.12
CA MET A 120 -5.77 4.93 2.41
C MET A 120 -5.65 4.46 3.86
N LEU A 121 -4.44 4.18 4.34
CA LEU A 121 -4.20 3.72 5.70
C LEU A 121 -4.63 4.74 6.75
N LEU A 122 -4.35 6.03 6.54
CA LEU A 122 -4.80 7.11 7.44
C LEU A 122 -6.32 7.18 7.54
N VAL A 123 -7.00 7.11 6.40
CA VAL A 123 -8.46 7.16 6.33
C VAL A 123 -9.09 5.94 7.00
N ILE A 124 -8.61 4.73 6.68
CA ILE A 124 -9.14 3.50 7.27
C ILE A 124 -8.87 3.44 8.79
N GLN A 125 -7.73 3.92 9.25
CA GLN A 125 -7.45 4.00 10.69
C GLN A 125 -8.32 5.05 11.41
N ALA A 126 -8.75 6.13 10.75
CA ALA A 126 -9.71 7.05 11.33
C ALA A 126 -11.07 6.36 11.63
N LEU A 127 -11.42 5.35 10.83
CA LEU A 127 -12.64 4.55 10.98
C LEU A 127 -12.49 3.36 11.95
N LEU A 128 -11.29 3.12 12.50
CA LEU A 128 -11.05 1.98 13.39
C LEU A 128 -11.98 1.97 14.65
N PRO A 129 -12.28 3.10 15.32
CA PRO A 129 -13.23 3.09 16.44
C PRO A 129 -14.62 2.60 16.04
N LEU A 130 -15.10 2.99 14.86
CA LEU A 130 -16.38 2.52 14.31
C LEU A 130 -16.34 1.02 14.01
N SER A 131 -15.23 0.53 13.46
CA SER A 131 -15.03 -0.91 13.20
C SER A 131 -14.98 -1.73 14.48
N VAL A 132 -14.35 -1.20 15.55
CA VAL A 132 -14.32 -1.84 16.88
C VAL A 132 -15.74 -1.95 17.47
N GLU A 133 -16.55 -0.90 17.33
CA GLU A 133 -17.92 -0.89 17.79
C GLU A 133 -18.81 -1.80 16.92
N ALA A 134 -18.63 -1.81 15.60
CA ALA A 134 -19.34 -2.70 14.69
C ALA A 134 -19.07 -4.18 15.01
N ASP A 135 -17.78 -4.54 15.30
CA ASP A 135 -17.47 -5.90 15.72
C ASP A 135 -18.09 -6.24 17.08
N ARG A 136 -18.16 -5.28 18.02
CA ARG A 136 -18.81 -5.49 19.31
C ARG A 136 -20.30 -5.82 19.15
N ARG A 137 -21.00 -5.12 18.25
CA ARG A 137 -22.45 -5.27 18.04
C ARG A 137 -22.80 -6.45 17.14
N PHE A 138 -22.08 -6.63 16.05
CA PHE A 138 -22.47 -7.54 14.97
C PHE A 138 -21.49 -8.69 14.76
N GLY A 139 -20.31 -8.68 15.40
CA GLY A 139 -19.31 -9.72 15.22
C GLY A 139 -18.91 -9.89 13.76
N LEU A 140 -18.91 -11.13 13.25
CA LEU A 140 -18.65 -11.44 11.85
C LEU A 140 -19.71 -10.88 10.91
N GLY A 141 -20.91 -10.57 11.40
CA GLY A 141 -21.95 -9.88 10.61
C GLY A 141 -21.51 -8.51 10.09
N ALA A 142 -20.58 -7.83 10.79
CA ALA A 142 -19.99 -6.60 10.30
C ALA A 142 -19.15 -6.82 9.02
N VAL A 143 -18.40 -7.94 8.94
CA VAL A 143 -17.64 -8.33 7.74
C VAL A 143 -18.61 -8.61 6.60
N VAL A 144 -19.65 -9.43 6.84
CA VAL A 144 -20.67 -9.76 5.83
C VAL A 144 -21.37 -8.51 5.33
N GLY A 145 -21.74 -7.59 6.23
CA GLY A 145 -22.36 -6.32 5.87
C GLY A 145 -21.51 -5.47 4.93
N LEU A 146 -20.20 -5.36 5.21
CA LEU A 146 -19.28 -4.65 4.32
C LEU A 146 -19.17 -5.30 2.94
N ILE A 147 -19.14 -6.63 2.88
CA ILE A 147 -19.09 -7.38 1.61
C ILE A 147 -20.37 -7.15 0.81
N VAL A 148 -21.54 -7.24 1.45
CA VAL A 148 -22.84 -7.00 0.81
C VAL A 148 -22.94 -5.57 0.28
N LEU A 149 -22.51 -4.58 1.07
CA LEU A 149 -22.47 -3.18 0.64
C LEU A 149 -21.51 -2.95 -0.53
N SER A 150 -20.34 -3.58 -0.49
CA SER A 150 -19.39 -3.52 -1.62
C SER A 150 -19.96 -4.15 -2.89
N ALA A 151 -20.69 -5.26 -2.76
CA ALA A 151 -21.38 -5.91 -3.86
C ALA A 151 -22.48 -5.01 -4.44
N ALA A 152 -23.25 -4.37 -3.57
CA ALA A 152 -24.29 -3.44 -4.00
C ALA A 152 -23.70 -2.26 -4.80
N VAL A 153 -22.55 -1.73 -4.36
CA VAL A 153 -21.84 -0.66 -5.09
C VAL A 153 -21.39 -1.13 -6.47
N ASP A 154 -20.78 -2.32 -6.59
CA ASP A 154 -20.37 -2.87 -7.90
C ASP A 154 -21.56 -3.10 -8.83
N ILE A 155 -22.68 -3.65 -8.31
CA ILE A 155 -23.90 -3.85 -9.09
C ILE A 155 -24.46 -2.51 -9.57
N MET A 156 -24.54 -1.51 -8.70
CA MET A 156 -25.01 -0.17 -9.09
C MET A 156 -24.08 0.48 -10.11
N ARG A 157 -22.78 0.30 -9.97
CA ARG A 157 -21.76 0.79 -10.90
C ARG A 157 -21.92 0.15 -12.29
N ALA A 158 -22.23 -1.14 -12.35
CA ALA A 158 -22.49 -1.83 -13.62
C ALA A 158 -23.78 -1.38 -14.33
N GLY A 159 -24.64 -0.61 -13.68
CA GLY A 159 -25.88 -0.09 -14.25
C GLY A 159 -26.94 -1.16 -14.55
N ALA A 160 -26.87 -2.35 -13.92
CA ALA A 160 -27.83 -3.40 -14.21
C ALA A 160 -28.03 -4.38 -13.05
N PHE A 161 -29.30 -4.69 -12.84
CA PHE A 161 -29.78 -5.75 -11.96
C PHE A 161 -30.44 -6.85 -12.82
N SER A 162 -29.64 -7.59 -13.61
CA SER A 162 -30.17 -8.74 -14.34
C SER A 162 -29.26 -9.95 -14.14
N PRO A 163 -29.79 -11.09 -13.69
CA PRO A 163 -29.01 -12.33 -13.56
C PRO A 163 -28.38 -12.79 -14.89
N LEU A 164 -29.00 -12.44 -16.02
CA LEU A 164 -28.49 -12.75 -17.36
C LEU A 164 -27.22 -11.96 -17.72
N GLN A 165 -26.91 -10.86 -17.00
CA GLN A 165 -25.72 -10.02 -17.23
C GLN A 165 -24.58 -10.34 -16.28
N TRP A 166 -24.78 -11.31 -15.40
CA TRP A 166 -23.78 -11.71 -14.41
C TRP A 166 -22.41 -12.09 -15.02
N PRO A 167 -22.33 -12.83 -16.15
CA PRO A 167 -21.04 -13.19 -16.75
C PRO A 167 -20.18 -12.01 -17.21
N THR A 168 -20.78 -10.83 -17.42
CA THR A 168 -20.09 -9.60 -17.86
C THR A 168 -20.05 -8.53 -16.78
N LEU A 169 -20.45 -8.86 -15.54
CA LEU A 169 -20.52 -7.90 -14.44
C LEU A 169 -19.18 -7.19 -14.21
N GLY A 170 -18.08 -7.95 -14.15
CA GLY A 170 -16.75 -7.41 -13.88
C GLY A 170 -16.28 -6.43 -14.94
N ALA A 171 -16.41 -6.79 -16.22
CA ALA A 171 -16.04 -5.90 -17.33
C ALA A 171 -16.87 -4.60 -17.31
N ARG A 172 -18.15 -4.67 -16.96
CA ARG A 172 -19.00 -3.48 -16.84
C ARG A 172 -18.64 -2.63 -15.63
N VAL A 173 -18.32 -3.25 -14.49
CA VAL A 173 -17.87 -2.55 -13.29
C VAL A 173 -16.57 -1.80 -13.56
N THR A 174 -15.58 -2.47 -14.13
CA THR A 174 -14.24 -1.90 -14.31
C THR A 174 -14.14 -0.96 -15.51
N GLY A 175 -15.01 -1.10 -16.51
CA GLY A 175 -15.09 -0.23 -17.68
C GLY A 175 -15.83 1.09 -17.48
N THR A 176 -16.21 1.46 -16.23
CA THR A 176 -16.87 2.74 -15.92
C THR A 176 -15.91 3.75 -15.32
N ASP A 177 -16.25 5.05 -15.42
CA ASP A 177 -15.47 6.18 -14.88
C ASP A 177 -15.35 6.24 -13.35
N GLY A 178 -15.66 5.16 -12.68
CA GLY A 178 -15.57 5.06 -11.22
C GLY A 178 -16.83 5.53 -10.50
N GLY A 179 -17.30 6.74 -10.68
CA GLY A 179 -18.56 7.25 -10.13
C GLY A 179 -18.82 6.82 -8.68
N ILE A 180 -19.97 6.15 -8.47
CA ILE A 180 -20.34 5.56 -7.17
C ILE A 180 -19.34 4.50 -6.67
N GLY A 181 -18.56 3.89 -7.58
CA GLY A 181 -17.53 2.90 -7.24
C GLY A 181 -16.48 3.40 -6.25
N TRP A 182 -16.27 4.72 -6.15
CA TRP A 182 -15.37 5.30 -5.17
C TRP A 182 -15.80 5.08 -3.71
N LEU A 183 -17.06 4.72 -3.45
CA LEU A 183 -17.48 4.28 -2.11
C LEU A 183 -16.78 2.99 -1.68
N ASN A 184 -16.40 2.17 -2.63
CA ASN A 184 -15.66 0.93 -2.37
C ASN A 184 -14.22 1.18 -1.86
N VAL A 185 -13.68 2.39 -2.01
CA VAL A 185 -12.42 2.77 -1.34
C VAL A 185 -12.53 2.61 0.18
N PHE A 186 -13.71 2.88 0.75
CA PHE A 186 -13.96 2.66 2.18
C PHE A 186 -14.41 1.22 2.43
N LEU A 187 -15.46 0.77 1.74
CA LEU A 187 -16.13 -0.50 2.04
C LEU A 187 -15.18 -1.70 1.88
N VAL A 188 -14.46 -1.78 0.76
CA VAL A 188 -13.55 -2.90 0.47
C VAL A 188 -12.36 -2.89 1.44
N TRP A 189 -11.73 -1.73 1.70
CA TRP A 189 -10.58 -1.67 2.61
C TRP A 189 -10.94 -1.79 4.09
N LEU A 190 -12.21 -1.58 4.46
CA LEU A 190 -12.71 -1.90 5.80
C LEU A 190 -12.87 -3.41 6.05
N VAL A 191 -13.01 -4.23 5.01
CA VAL A 191 -13.12 -5.70 5.18
C VAL A 191 -11.91 -6.30 5.89
N PRO A 192 -10.65 -6.09 5.44
CA PRO A 192 -9.50 -6.63 6.14
C PRO A 192 -9.30 -5.98 7.53
N GLN A 193 -9.70 -4.72 7.73
CA GLN A 193 -9.70 -4.09 9.05
C GLN A 193 -10.65 -4.84 9.99
N GLN A 194 -11.88 -5.12 9.54
CA GLN A 194 -12.88 -5.82 10.34
C GLN A 194 -12.48 -7.27 10.63
N LEU A 195 -11.87 -7.96 9.63
CA LEU A 195 -11.31 -9.30 9.81
C LEU A 195 -10.18 -9.31 10.85
N GLY A 196 -9.29 -8.30 10.83
CA GLY A 196 -8.20 -8.18 11.81
C GLY A 196 -8.70 -8.03 13.25
N ILE A 197 -9.75 -7.22 13.45
CA ILE A 197 -10.40 -7.06 14.76
C ILE A 197 -11.05 -8.39 15.21
N ALA A 198 -11.80 -9.03 14.32
CA ALA A 198 -12.49 -10.29 14.59
C ALA A 198 -11.51 -11.42 14.94
N TRP A 199 -10.39 -11.54 14.20
CA TRP A 199 -9.31 -12.48 14.51
C TRP A 199 -8.70 -12.21 15.88
N LYS A 200 -8.34 -10.97 16.18
CA LYS A 200 -7.77 -10.58 17.47
C LYS A 200 -8.69 -10.92 18.63
N ARG A 201 -10.00 -10.85 18.42
CA ARG A 201 -11.03 -11.23 19.42
C ARG A 201 -11.35 -12.73 19.44
N GLY A 202 -10.62 -13.53 18.65
CA GLY A 202 -10.77 -15.00 18.63
C GLY A 202 -12.07 -15.51 18.00
N ARG A 203 -12.75 -14.70 17.18
CA ARG A 203 -14.01 -15.10 16.50
C ARG A 203 -13.79 -16.20 15.45
N PHE A 204 -12.59 -16.31 14.94
CA PHE A 204 -12.15 -17.41 14.09
C PHE A 204 -10.66 -17.70 14.33
N LYS A 205 -10.26 -18.98 14.26
CA LYS A 205 -8.90 -19.43 14.54
C LYS A 205 -8.67 -20.85 14.02
N GLY A 206 -7.39 -21.22 13.93
CA GLY A 206 -6.96 -22.58 13.64
C GLY A 206 -6.84 -22.90 12.15
N ALA A 207 -6.06 -23.94 11.85
CA ALA A 207 -5.65 -24.29 10.49
C ALA A 207 -6.83 -24.70 9.58
N LEU A 208 -7.85 -25.37 10.13
CA LEU A 208 -9.04 -25.76 9.34
C LEU A 208 -9.80 -24.52 8.85
N THR A 209 -10.03 -23.53 9.73
CA THR A 209 -10.61 -22.24 9.33
C THR A 209 -9.72 -21.54 8.29
N GLY A 210 -8.38 -21.61 8.47
CA GLY A 210 -7.43 -21.09 7.53
C GLY A 210 -7.56 -21.74 6.16
N LEU A 211 -7.65 -23.07 6.09
CA LEU A 211 -7.86 -23.80 4.84
C LEU A 211 -9.19 -23.43 4.18
N SER A 212 -10.27 -23.31 4.98
CA SER A 212 -11.58 -22.92 4.45
C SER A 212 -11.57 -21.51 3.86
N LEU A 213 -10.93 -20.54 4.54
CA LEU A 213 -10.80 -19.18 4.02
C LEU A 213 -9.90 -19.12 2.79
N PHE A 214 -8.82 -19.88 2.76
CA PHE A 214 -7.96 -19.98 1.58
C PHE A 214 -8.74 -20.52 0.38
N ALA A 215 -9.44 -21.65 0.54
CA ALA A 215 -10.24 -22.25 -0.52
C ALA A 215 -11.37 -21.31 -0.99
N LEU A 216 -12.05 -20.63 -0.04
CA LEU A 216 -13.07 -19.63 -0.35
C LEU A 216 -12.46 -18.46 -1.13
N GLY A 217 -11.27 -17.98 -0.76
CA GLY A 217 -10.55 -16.92 -1.45
C GLY A 217 -10.23 -17.29 -2.90
N VAL A 218 -9.69 -18.50 -3.12
CA VAL A 218 -9.43 -19.01 -4.47
C VAL A 218 -10.72 -19.12 -5.28
N ALA A 219 -11.76 -19.73 -4.70
CA ALA A 219 -13.06 -19.89 -5.38
C ALA A 219 -13.67 -18.52 -5.75
N TRP A 220 -13.57 -17.54 -4.86
CA TRP A 220 -14.04 -16.18 -5.10
C TRP A 220 -13.27 -15.49 -6.24
N LEU A 221 -11.93 -15.58 -6.24
CA LEU A 221 -11.09 -15.02 -7.30
C LEU A 221 -11.43 -15.65 -8.67
N VAL A 222 -11.56 -16.98 -8.71
CA VAL A 222 -11.96 -17.67 -9.94
C VAL A 222 -13.36 -17.23 -10.38
N ALA A 223 -14.33 -17.14 -9.46
CA ALA A 223 -15.68 -16.71 -9.77
C ALA A 223 -15.73 -15.28 -10.29
N THR A 224 -14.97 -14.35 -9.70
CA THR A 224 -14.91 -12.95 -10.16
C THR A 224 -14.26 -12.85 -11.54
N VAL A 225 -13.18 -13.58 -11.81
CA VAL A 225 -12.54 -13.61 -13.14
C VAL A 225 -13.50 -14.18 -14.19
N ILE A 226 -14.21 -15.28 -13.89
CA ILE A 226 -15.25 -15.84 -14.78
C ILE A 226 -16.38 -14.82 -15.01
N SER A 227 -16.66 -13.97 -14.03
CA SER A 227 -17.66 -12.88 -14.14
C SER A 227 -17.12 -11.64 -14.86
N GLY A 228 -15.92 -11.71 -15.46
CA GLY A 228 -15.33 -10.65 -16.29
C GLY A 228 -14.52 -9.59 -15.52
N TYR A 229 -14.24 -9.78 -14.22
CA TYR A 229 -13.28 -8.92 -13.54
C TYR A 229 -11.86 -9.19 -14.03
N PRO A 230 -10.96 -8.18 -14.09
CA PRO A 230 -9.57 -8.39 -14.42
C PRO A 230 -8.90 -9.42 -13.52
N VAL A 231 -7.98 -10.22 -14.07
CA VAL A 231 -7.18 -11.16 -13.29
C VAL A 231 -6.27 -10.43 -12.31
N GLY A 232 -5.69 -9.30 -12.74
CA GLY A 232 -4.76 -8.50 -11.94
C GLY A 232 -5.43 -7.82 -10.75
N MET A 233 -4.81 -7.92 -9.58
CA MET A 233 -5.25 -7.28 -8.34
C MET A 233 -4.38 -6.07 -7.97
N ILE A 234 -3.50 -5.66 -8.88
CA ILE A 234 -2.61 -4.49 -8.74
C ILE A 234 -2.57 -3.78 -10.09
N GLY A 235 -2.63 -2.43 -10.07
CA GLY A 235 -2.54 -1.61 -11.28
C GLY A 235 -3.78 -1.69 -12.17
N GLN A 236 -3.56 -1.50 -13.45
CA GLN A 236 -4.55 -1.59 -14.53
C GLN A 236 -4.09 -2.67 -15.50
N ASP A 237 -5.04 -3.29 -16.20
CA ASP A 237 -4.75 -4.16 -17.35
C ASP A 237 -4.49 -3.33 -18.62
N LEU A 238 -4.26 -4.02 -19.75
CA LEU A 238 -4.00 -3.37 -21.05
C LEU A 238 -5.18 -2.54 -21.55
N ASP A 239 -6.40 -2.88 -21.13
CA ASP A 239 -7.62 -2.17 -21.49
C ASP A 239 -7.95 -1.01 -20.51
N GLY A 240 -7.07 -0.76 -19.53
CA GLY A 240 -7.26 0.27 -18.52
C GLY A 240 -8.16 -0.14 -17.35
N ASN A 241 -8.64 -1.39 -17.31
CA ASN A 241 -9.50 -1.87 -16.23
C ASN A 241 -8.70 -2.16 -14.95
N SER A 242 -9.30 -1.90 -13.80
CA SER A 242 -8.63 -2.08 -12.51
C SER A 242 -9.57 -2.64 -11.44
N ASN A 243 -9.03 -3.59 -10.65
CA ASN A 243 -9.67 -4.02 -9.42
C ASN A 243 -9.35 -3.12 -8.22
N MET A 244 -8.45 -2.14 -8.39
CA MET A 244 -7.99 -1.25 -7.31
C MET A 244 -8.51 0.19 -7.40
N LEU A 245 -8.83 0.67 -8.60
CA LEU A 245 -9.10 2.09 -8.87
C LEU A 245 -10.39 2.27 -9.68
N PRO A 246 -11.54 2.35 -9.02
CA PRO A 246 -11.81 2.12 -7.58
C PRO A 246 -11.83 0.63 -7.23
N PRO A 247 -11.65 0.28 -5.94
CA PRO A 247 -11.64 -1.10 -5.48
C PRO A 247 -12.93 -1.86 -5.83
N THR A 248 -12.78 -3.15 -6.17
CA THR A 248 -13.89 -4.02 -6.55
C THR A 248 -14.03 -5.22 -5.59
N LEU A 249 -15.13 -5.94 -5.73
CA LEU A 249 -15.38 -7.20 -5.03
C LEU A 249 -14.27 -8.25 -5.22
N ALA A 250 -13.55 -8.22 -6.34
CA ALA A 250 -12.50 -9.20 -6.60
C ALA A 250 -11.40 -9.17 -5.52
N LEU A 251 -11.05 -7.99 -4.99
CA LEU A 251 -10.07 -7.85 -3.92
C LEU A 251 -10.42 -8.59 -2.64
N ILE A 252 -11.70 -8.85 -2.37
CA ILE A 252 -12.14 -9.59 -1.17
C ILE A 252 -11.63 -11.04 -1.22
N GLY A 253 -11.55 -11.62 -2.42
CA GLY A 253 -10.94 -12.95 -2.59
C GLY A 253 -9.48 -13.01 -2.16
N VAL A 254 -8.69 -11.97 -2.49
CA VAL A 254 -7.30 -11.85 -2.02
C VAL A 254 -7.24 -11.76 -0.49
N MET A 255 -8.17 -11.01 0.13
CA MET A 255 -8.23 -10.87 1.59
C MET A 255 -8.47 -12.22 2.27
N TRP A 256 -9.43 -13.01 1.80
CA TRP A 256 -9.70 -14.34 2.34
C TRP A 256 -8.55 -15.31 2.11
N LEU A 257 -8.00 -15.33 0.89
CA LEU A 257 -6.84 -16.16 0.57
C LEU A 257 -5.68 -15.88 1.52
N GLN A 258 -5.32 -14.61 1.70
CA GLN A 258 -4.18 -14.21 2.52
C GLN A 258 -4.44 -14.41 4.02
N VAL A 259 -5.63 -14.07 4.52
CA VAL A 259 -5.99 -14.35 5.92
C VAL A 259 -6.01 -15.87 6.18
N GLY A 260 -6.49 -16.65 5.20
CA GLY A 260 -6.41 -18.11 5.23
C GLY A 260 -4.99 -18.61 5.39
N LEU A 261 -4.04 -18.09 4.59
CA LEU A 261 -2.61 -18.41 4.72
C LEU A 261 -2.04 -18.02 6.09
N VAL A 262 -2.39 -16.84 6.61
CA VAL A 262 -1.95 -16.41 7.95
C VAL A 262 -2.37 -17.42 9.00
N LEU A 263 -3.62 -17.90 8.98
CA LEU A 263 -4.11 -18.89 9.95
C LEU A 263 -3.47 -20.26 9.76
N LEU A 264 -3.23 -20.69 8.52
CA LEU A 264 -2.56 -21.96 8.21
C LEU A 264 -1.13 -21.98 8.77
N PHE A 265 -0.42 -20.87 8.64
CA PHE A 265 0.97 -20.75 9.04
C PHE A 265 1.16 -20.12 10.42
N GLU A 266 0.10 -19.79 11.16
CA GLU A 266 0.20 -19.15 12.47
C GLU A 266 1.01 -19.97 13.48
N GLN A 267 0.74 -21.27 13.60
CA GLN A 267 1.45 -22.14 14.55
C GLN A 267 2.93 -22.35 14.15
N PRO A 268 3.26 -22.71 12.90
CA PRO A 268 4.65 -22.78 12.45
C PRO A 268 5.39 -21.44 12.63
N ALA A 269 4.75 -20.32 12.32
CA ALA A 269 5.36 -18.99 12.46
C ALA A 269 5.65 -18.66 13.94
N ARG A 270 4.72 -18.96 14.87
CA ARG A 270 4.94 -18.79 16.31
C ARG A 270 6.13 -19.62 16.78
N TRP A 271 6.16 -20.91 16.43
CA TRP A 271 7.28 -21.79 16.77
C TRP A 271 8.64 -21.31 16.23
N LEU A 272 8.67 -20.73 15.02
CA LEU A 272 9.89 -20.14 14.48
C LEU A 272 10.30 -18.88 15.25
N LEU A 273 9.34 -18.04 15.63
CA LEU A 273 9.57 -16.77 16.33
C LEU A 273 9.88 -16.95 17.81
N ASP A 274 9.67 -18.14 18.40
CA ASP A 274 10.15 -18.49 19.74
C ASP A 274 11.71 -18.54 19.79
N ARG A 275 12.37 -18.60 18.63
CA ARG A 275 13.83 -18.50 18.52
C ARG A 275 14.25 -17.04 18.57
N GLU A 276 14.91 -16.61 19.65
CA GLU A 276 15.31 -15.21 19.88
C GLU A 276 16.06 -14.57 18.70
N ARG A 277 16.98 -15.31 18.05
CA ARG A 277 17.73 -14.80 16.90
C ARG A 277 16.83 -14.46 15.73
N LEU A 278 15.83 -15.31 15.45
CA LEU A 278 14.91 -15.08 14.34
C LEU A 278 13.92 -13.96 14.68
N ALA A 279 13.40 -13.94 15.91
CA ALA A 279 12.56 -12.85 16.39
C ALA A 279 13.29 -11.50 16.34
N GLY A 280 14.57 -11.46 16.76
CA GLY A 280 15.42 -10.28 16.68
C GLY A 280 15.66 -9.83 15.23
N PHE A 281 15.91 -10.76 14.32
CA PHE A 281 16.07 -10.46 12.90
C PHE A 281 14.78 -9.90 12.27
N VAL A 282 13.63 -10.50 12.56
CA VAL A 282 12.32 -10.01 12.08
C VAL A 282 12.01 -8.63 12.65
N ALA A 283 12.30 -8.39 13.93
CA ALA A 283 12.15 -7.07 14.55
C ALA A 283 13.06 -6.02 13.92
N PHE A 284 14.31 -6.40 13.62
CA PHE A 284 15.26 -5.55 12.89
C PHE A 284 14.73 -5.18 11.50
N LEU A 285 14.30 -6.15 10.70
CA LEU A 285 13.69 -5.90 9.38
C LEU A 285 12.44 -5.02 9.49
N GLY A 286 11.61 -5.26 10.52
CA GLY A 286 10.41 -4.47 10.78
C GLY A 286 10.71 -3.00 11.07
N ALA A 287 11.83 -2.70 11.73
CA ALA A 287 12.27 -1.33 12.01
C ALA A 287 12.59 -0.53 10.72
N PHE A 288 13.02 -1.21 9.67
CA PHE A 288 13.30 -0.61 8.35
C PHE A 288 12.10 -0.64 7.41
N GLY A 289 10.99 -1.25 7.80
CA GLY A 289 9.84 -1.45 6.93
C GLY A 289 9.29 -0.14 6.34
N MET A 290 9.09 0.88 7.16
CA MET A 290 8.57 2.17 6.71
C MET A 290 9.59 3.00 5.93
N PRO A 291 10.85 3.15 6.36
CA PRO A 291 11.91 3.74 5.54
C PRO A 291 12.04 3.05 4.18
N LEU A 292 12.18 1.74 4.15
CA LEU A 292 12.30 0.98 2.91
C LEU A 292 11.07 1.19 2.01
N TYR A 293 9.87 1.19 2.58
CA TYR A 293 8.64 1.45 1.84
C TYR A 293 8.62 2.83 1.20
N LEU A 294 9.06 3.88 1.88
CA LEU A 294 9.08 5.23 1.32
C LEU A 294 10.18 5.42 0.26
N TRP A 295 11.35 4.85 0.47
CA TRP A 295 12.54 5.19 -0.30
C TRP A 295 12.85 4.25 -1.47
N HIS A 296 12.17 3.10 -1.58
CA HIS A 296 12.51 2.10 -2.60
C HIS A 296 12.36 2.61 -4.05
N LYS A 297 11.35 3.46 -4.33
CA LYS A 297 11.16 4.02 -5.67
C LYS A 297 12.26 5.03 -6.03
N LEU A 298 12.69 5.83 -5.06
CA LEU A 298 13.79 6.78 -5.29
C LEU A 298 15.12 6.05 -5.57
N ALA A 299 15.30 4.84 -5.07
CA ALA A 299 16.49 4.02 -5.33
C ALA A 299 16.58 3.50 -6.77
N GLU A 300 15.47 3.44 -7.51
CA GLU A 300 15.45 3.04 -8.92
C GLU A 300 16.22 4.02 -9.81
N LEU A 301 16.22 5.30 -9.49
CA LEU A 301 16.92 6.34 -10.24
C LEU A 301 18.44 6.13 -10.30
N PRO A 302 19.16 6.07 -9.15
CA PRO A 302 20.59 5.77 -9.19
C PRO A 302 20.89 4.36 -9.66
N ALA A 303 19.96 3.39 -9.51
CA ALA A 303 20.13 2.05 -10.04
C ALA A 303 20.12 2.05 -11.57
N ALA A 304 19.20 2.78 -12.20
CA ALA A 304 19.15 2.95 -13.66
C ALA A 304 20.40 3.66 -14.18
N TRP A 305 20.77 4.77 -13.53
CA TRP A 305 21.99 5.51 -13.88
C TRP A 305 23.25 4.64 -13.77
N LEU A 306 23.43 3.92 -12.68
CA LEU A 306 24.60 3.06 -12.51
C LEU A 306 24.57 1.90 -13.51
N GLY A 307 23.42 1.28 -13.74
CA GLY A 307 23.25 0.21 -14.72
C GLY A 307 23.65 0.64 -16.11
N GLU A 308 23.23 1.83 -16.54
CA GLU A 308 23.66 2.44 -17.79
C GLU A 308 25.18 2.65 -17.85
N LYS A 309 25.76 3.26 -16.81
CA LYS A 309 27.19 3.60 -16.77
C LYS A 309 28.13 2.41 -16.81
N ILE A 310 27.74 1.30 -16.20
CA ILE A 310 28.56 0.08 -16.20
C ILE A 310 28.22 -0.89 -17.34
N GLY A 311 27.25 -0.52 -18.22
CA GLY A 311 26.78 -1.41 -19.27
C GLY A 311 26.11 -2.68 -18.74
N ALA A 312 25.43 -2.62 -17.59
CA ALA A 312 24.75 -3.76 -17.03
C ALA A 312 23.55 -4.15 -17.91
N PRO A 313 23.28 -5.46 -18.11
CA PRO A 313 22.15 -5.92 -18.89
C PRO A 313 20.83 -5.77 -18.11
N ILE A 314 20.45 -4.52 -17.77
CA ILE A 314 19.22 -4.23 -17.00
C ILE A 314 17.98 -4.18 -17.87
N ASP A 315 18.14 -3.99 -19.17
CA ASP A 315 17.04 -4.16 -20.12
C ASP A 315 16.60 -5.62 -20.12
N ALA A 316 15.37 -5.82 -19.72
CA ALA A 316 14.89 -7.17 -19.50
C ALA A 316 14.30 -7.80 -20.77
N GLY A 317 14.08 -7.03 -21.84
CA GLY A 317 13.26 -7.52 -22.93
C GLY A 317 11.86 -7.94 -22.47
N SER A 318 11.22 -8.85 -23.17
CA SER A 318 9.94 -9.45 -22.76
C SER A 318 10.15 -10.81 -22.09
N PRO A 319 9.22 -11.22 -21.18
CA PRO A 319 9.28 -12.56 -20.57
C PRO A 319 9.30 -13.65 -21.65
N GLY A 320 10.32 -14.49 -21.62
CA GLY A 320 10.59 -15.53 -22.64
C GLY A 320 11.79 -15.20 -23.53
N ASP A 321 12.26 -13.97 -23.55
CA ASP A 321 13.48 -13.60 -24.27
C ASP A 321 14.72 -14.17 -23.58
N PRO A 322 15.76 -14.56 -24.36
CA PRO A 322 17.05 -14.92 -23.79
C PRO A 322 17.60 -13.75 -22.96
N GLY A 323 17.93 -14.00 -21.71
CA GLY A 323 18.47 -12.96 -20.83
C GLY A 323 17.45 -12.22 -19.95
N PHE A 324 16.13 -12.38 -20.14
CA PHE A 324 15.12 -11.74 -19.31
C PHE A 324 15.40 -11.92 -17.81
N TRP A 325 15.58 -13.14 -17.35
CA TRP A 325 15.82 -13.42 -15.93
C TRP A 325 17.15 -12.87 -15.42
N SER A 326 18.20 -12.90 -16.24
CA SER A 326 19.49 -12.29 -15.86
C SER A 326 19.36 -10.77 -15.74
N GLY A 327 18.66 -10.11 -16.66
CA GLY A 327 18.36 -8.69 -16.59
C GLY A 327 17.57 -8.32 -15.32
N ARG A 328 16.58 -9.14 -14.93
CA ARG A 328 15.83 -8.98 -13.67
C ARG A 328 16.75 -9.08 -12.45
N LEU A 329 17.65 -10.04 -12.41
CA LEU A 329 18.60 -10.19 -11.29
C LEU A 329 19.57 -9.01 -11.19
N TRP A 330 20.09 -8.51 -12.33
CA TRP A 330 20.91 -7.30 -12.36
C TRP A 330 20.14 -6.09 -11.84
N TRP A 331 18.92 -5.87 -12.33
CA TRP A 331 18.08 -4.76 -11.89
C TRP A 331 17.79 -4.81 -10.40
N LEU A 332 17.33 -5.95 -9.88
CA LEU A 332 17.06 -6.13 -8.46
C LEU A 332 18.32 -5.95 -7.61
N GLY A 333 19.47 -6.46 -8.08
CA GLY A 333 20.76 -6.29 -7.41
C GLY A 333 21.17 -4.82 -7.31
N LEU A 334 21.02 -4.05 -8.38
CA LEU A 334 21.31 -2.62 -8.41
C LEU A 334 20.37 -1.83 -7.50
N CYS A 335 19.06 -2.12 -7.54
CA CYS A 335 18.10 -1.48 -6.63
C CYS A 335 18.43 -1.75 -5.15
N LEU A 336 18.79 -3.00 -4.82
CA LEU A 336 19.27 -3.36 -3.47
C LEU A 336 20.55 -2.61 -3.10
N LEU A 337 21.52 -2.56 -4.01
CA LEU A 337 22.78 -1.86 -3.79
C LEU A 337 22.53 -0.36 -3.50
N MET A 338 21.64 0.26 -4.24
CA MET A 338 21.34 1.68 -4.10
C MET A 338 20.46 2.02 -2.90
N VAL A 339 19.54 1.14 -2.49
CA VAL A 339 18.68 1.42 -1.34
C VAL A 339 19.40 1.31 0.00
N VAL A 340 20.44 0.46 0.11
CA VAL A 340 21.17 0.25 1.38
C VAL A 340 21.80 1.54 1.91
N PRO A 341 22.62 2.30 1.16
CA PRO A 341 23.17 3.55 1.64
C PRO A 341 22.09 4.60 1.95
N VAL A 342 21.02 4.65 1.15
CA VAL A 342 19.88 5.54 1.42
C VAL A 342 19.25 5.21 2.76
N LEU A 343 18.98 3.93 3.04
CA LEU A 343 18.43 3.51 4.32
C LEU A 343 19.37 3.78 5.50
N ALA A 344 20.69 3.64 5.32
CA ALA A 344 21.67 3.97 6.35
C ALA A 344 21.61 5.46 6.71
N ILE A 345 21.57 6.35 5.70
CA ILE A 345 21.46 7.80 5.89
C ILE A 345 20.12 8.16 6.57
N VAL A 346 19.01 7.58 6.08
CA VAL A 346 17.67 7.82 6.65
C VAL A 346 17.60 7.34 8.09
N ALA A 347 18.12 6.15 8.39
CA ALA A 347 18.19 5.63 9.75
C ALA A 347 19.02 6.54 10.67
N TRP A 348 20.15 7.05 10.17
CA TRP A 348 20.96 8.01 10.92
C TRP A 348 20.17 9.30 11.21
N ILE A 349 19.52 9.91 10.22
CA ILE A 349 18.69 11.11 10.39
C ILE A 349 17.55 10.86 11.38
N GLU A 350 16.86 9.74 11.26
CA GLU A 350 15.72 9.42 12.13
C GLU A 350 16.15 9.09 13.56
N THR A 351 17.32 8.48 13.77
CA THR A 351 17.86 8.23 15.11
C THR A 351 18.20 9.52 15.84
N GLN A 352 18.72 10.53 15.14
CA GLN A 352 18.95 11.87 15.72
C GLN A 352 17.62 12.56 16.12
N ARG A 353 16.51 12.20 15.47
CA ARG A 353 15.16 12.75 15.70
C ARG A 353 14.30 11.93 16.66
N ARG A 354 14.80 10.86 17.25
CA ARG A 354 14.05 9.89 18.06
C ARG A 354 13.46 10.41 19.39
N LYS A 355 13.61 11.68 19.74
CA LYS A 355 12.82 12.22 20.85
C LYS A 355 11.34 12.04 20.53
N THR A 356 10.63 11.32 21.41
CA THR A 356 9.17 11.19 21.34
C THR A 356 8.57 12.58 21.38
N VAL A 357 8.07 13.03 20.25
CA VAL A 357 7.39 14.33 20.19
C VAL A 357 5.96 14.11 20.60
N PRO A 358 5.49 14.73 21.69
CA PRO A 358 4.09 14.62 22.07
C PRO A 358 3.20 15.16 20.96
N HIS A 359 2.08 14.51 20.71
CA HIS A 359 1.10 14.93 19.73
C HIS A 359 0.16 15.97 20.32
N SER A 360 -0.42 16.81 19.46
CA SER A 360 -1.38 17.84 19.87
C SER A 360 -2.64 17.22 20.46
N GLU A 361 -3.18 17.84 21.51
CA GLU A 361 -4.47 17.51 22.10
C GLU A 361 -5.61 18.39 21.54
N SER A 362 -5.25 19.45 20.83
CA SER A 362 -6.20 20.40 20.24
C SER A 362 -6.96 19.74 19.08
N VAL A 363 -8.27 19.63 19.21
CA VAL A 363 -9.15 19.09 18.17
C VAL A 363 -9.01 19.84 16.83
N PRO A 364 -9.07 21.19 16.78
CA PRO A 364 -8.85 21.92 15.53
C PRO A 364 -7.48 21.66 14.91
N ALA A 365 -6.41 21.60 15.72
CA ALA A 365 -5.06 21.35 15.22
C ALA A 365 -4.94 19.94 14.62
N ILE A 366 -5.59 18.93 15.21
CA ILE A 366 -5.59 17.56 14.68
C ILE A 366 -6.38 17.48 13.38
N LEU A 367 -7.55 18.11 13.29
CA LEU A 367 -8.37 18.10 12.07
C LEU A 367 -7.70 18.85 10.92
N ILE A 368 -7.19 20.06 11.17
CA ILE A 368 -6.50 20.83 10.14
C ILE A 368 -5.19 20.17 9.74
N GLY A 369 -4.41 19.67 10.71
CA GLY A 369 -3.17 18.94 10.45
C GLY A 369 -3.41 17.64 9.70
N GLY A 370 -4.46 16.90 10.03
CA GLY A 370 -4.87 15.70 9.30
C GLY A 370 -5.30 15.99 7.87
N LEU A 371 -6.10 17.03 7.68
CA LEU A 371 -6.51 17.48 6.34
C LEU A 371 -5.29 17.93 5.51
N ALA A 372 -4.39 18.72 6.09
CA ALA A 372 -3.16 19.15 5.43
C ALA A 372 -2.28 17.96 5.03
N LEU A 373 -2.21 16.91 5.86
CA LEU A 373 -1.49 15.68 5.54
C LEU A 373 -2.12 14.96 4.34
N LEU A 374 -3.44 14.77 4.36
CA LEU A 374 -4.16 14.07 3.28
C LEU A 374 -4.07 14.86 1.97
N LEU A 375 -4.26 16.18 2.00
CA LEU A 375 -4.14 17.03 0.83
C LEU A 375 -2.69 17.07 0.30
N GLY A 376 -1.70 17.18 1.20
CA GLY A 376 -0.29 17.17 0.82
C GLY A 376 0.11 15.85 0.14
N LEU A 377 -0.30 14.70 0.70
CA LEU A 377 -0.08 13.40 0.07
C LEU A 377 -0.84 13.27 -1.25
N GLY A 378 -2.09 13.77 -1.31
CA GLY A 378 -2.90 13.75 -2.53
C GLY A 378 -2.27 14.60 -3.65
N CYS A 379 -1.80 15.79 -3.35
CA CYS A 379 -1.08 16.62 -4.33
C CYS A 379 0.22 15.94 -4.80
N ALA A 380 1.00 15.37 -3.88
CA ALA A 380 2.20 14.63 -4.25
C ALA A 380 1.91 13.43 -5.17
N LEU A 381 0.77 12.77 -4.98
CA LEU A 381 0.35 11.62 -5.78
C LEU A 381 -0.17 12.03 -7.18
N LEU A 382 -0.95 13.11 -7.27
CA LEU A 382 -1.75 13.42 -8.48
C LEU A 382 -1.10 14.45 -9.40
N MET A 383 -0.14 15.23 -8.92
CA MET A 383 0.43 16.37 -9.66
C MET A 383 1.82 16.07 -10.26
N GLY A 384 2.27 14.81 -10.22
CA GLY A 384 3.60 14.43 -10.70
C GLY A 384 4.74 14.84 -9.75
N ALA A 385 5.98 14.47 -10.12
CA ALA A 385 7.12 14.68 -9.23
C ALA A 385 7.43 16.16 -9.00
N MET A 386 7.35 17.02 -10.02
CA MET A 386 7.76 18.43 -9.85
C MET A 386 6.79 19.25 -9.01
N PRO A 387 5.57 19.60 -9.42
CA PRO A 387 4.72 20.40 -8.57
C PRO A 387 4.23 19.60 -7.34
N GLY A 388 3.99 18.30 -7.51
CA GLY A 388 3.48 17.43 -6.46
C GLY A 388 4.41 17.27 -5.27
N ALA A 389 5.72 17.09 -5.50
CA ALA A 389 6.68 16.98 -4.40
C ALA A 389 6.76 18.28 -3.57
N VAL A 390 6.78 19.44 -4.21
CA VAL A 390 6.86 20.75 -3.53
C VAL A 390 5.59 21.02 -2.72
N ILE A 391 4.43 20.95 -3.36
CA ILE A 391 3.14 21.20 -2.69
C ILE A 391 2.88 20.15 -1.60
N GLY A 392 3.19 18.89 -1.90
CA GLY A 392 3.10 17.80 -0.95
C GLY A 392 3.99 18.03 0.28
N LEU A 393 5.24 18.45 0.08
CA LEU A 393 6.16 18.79 1.17
C LEU A 393 5.58 19.89 2.08
N VAL A 394 5.08 20.98 1.49
CA VAL A 394 4.47 22.07 2.25
C VAL A 394 3.30 21.55 3.09
N GLY A 395 2.39 20.77 2.49
CA GLY A 395 1.25 20.19 3.19
C GLY A 395 1.65 19.27 4.35
N VAL A 396 2.63 18.37 4.12
CA VAL A 396 3.09 17.41 5.15
C VAL A 396 3.91 18.11 6.25
N VAL A 397 4.68 19.14 5.93
CA VAL A 397 5.37 19.98 6.94
C VAL A 397 4.33 20.71 7.82
N LEU A 398 3.34 21.38 7.21
CA LEU A 398 2.26 22.03 7.94
C LEU A 398 1.54 21.03 8.86
N ALA A 399 1.19 19.86 8.35
CA ALA A 399 0.61 18.78 9.13
C ALA A 399 1.49 18.40 10.32
N SER A 400 2.79 18.19 10.08
CA SER A 400 3.76 17.83 11.12
C SER A 400 3.85 18.90 12.22
N LEU A 401 3.74 20.17 11.88
CA LEU A 401 3.75 21.29 12.85
C LEU A 401 2.45 21.36 13.67
N LEU A 402 1.30 21.22 13.03
CA LEU A 402 0.00 21.29 13.68
C LEU A 402 -0.29 20.08 14.58
N LEU A 403 0.16 18.89 14.16
CA LEU A 403 -0.03 17.65 14.91
C LEU A 403 0.92 17.51 16.11
N ARG A 404 1.95 18.35 16.24
CA ARG A 404 2.82 18.39 17.43
C ARG A 404 2.16 19.13 18.57
N SER A 405 2.39 18.67 19.80
CA SER A 405 2.07 19.45 20.99
C SER A 405 2.99 20.68 21.05
N ARG A 406 2.40 21.84 21.24
CA ARG A 406 3.12 23.06 21.66
C ARG A 406 3.32 22.98 23.19
N GLN A 407 4.09 22.01 23.68
CA GLN A 407 4.56 22.15 25.05
C GLN A 407 5.61 23.26 25.06
N ASN A 408 5.34 24.30 25.88
CA ASN A 408 6.07 25.53 26.05
C ASN A 408 7.59 25.36 25.85
N ALA A 409 8.13 26.18 24.93
CA ALA A 409 9.54 26.48 24.90
C ALA A 409 9.91 27.28 26.16
#